data_e546520b8a23a97bf656b85ad0dea330
#
_entry.id   e546520b8a23a97bf656b85ad0dea330
#
_cell.length_a   1.000
_cell.length_b   1.000
_cell.length_c   1.000
_cell.angle_alpha   90.00
_cell.angle_beta   90.00
_cell.angle_gamma   90.00
#
_symmetry.space_group_name_H-M   'P 1'
#
loop_
_entity.id
_entity.type
_entity.pdbx_description
1 polymer ?
#
loop_
_entity_poly.entity_id
_entity_poly.type
_entity_poly.pdbx_seq_one_letter_code
_entity_poly.pdbx_strand_id
1 'polypeptide(L)'
;MNEKPFTNTFTNSSEKPLKSFLFASDFDQTLTFNDSGYVLSELVGIPTAEFERKARGMAKLNLVQQGAELAYLLLHDPEFRSRVRREHLYEVGKRIRLKQNIALLYQILESGIPGYHFDFYVLSAAPVEVIQSALEGIVPHNHIFGTEFRYKESGQIESILRCTAGYGKVAMLDELQAQRQIGPDHITYVGDGSSDVHVMLHVNVRDGFTIAVSEAKHVSQVAKRTILSSNALAVLAPILEDVVHWDRLRIREFFESRGMQIQEWERVRTDWITLRAATTDAAVVPDMVNAL
;
A
#
# COMPACT_ATOMS: atom_id res chain seq x y z
N MET A 1 -50.56 -32.98 -42.16
CA MET A 1 -49.36 -32.10 -42.04
C MET A 1 -49.23 -31.74 -40.53
N ASN A 2 -48.32 -32.40 -39.85
CA ASN A 2 -48.11 -32.19 -38.43
C ASN A 2 -46.84 -31.34 -38.24
N GLU A 3 -47.03 -30.11 -37.83
CA GLU A 3 -45.94 -29.25 -37.43
C GLU A 3 -45.55 -29.55 -35.97
N LYS A 4 -44.30 -29.94 -35.75
CA LYS A 4 -43.70 -30.07 -34.42
C LYS A 4 -43.25 -28.71 -33.93
N PRO A 5 -43.50 -28.35 -32.64
CA PRO A 5 -42.98 -27.10 -32.09
C PRO A 5 -41.46 -27.21 -31.83
N PHE A 6 -40.71 -26.21 -32.29
CA PHE A 6 -39.29 -26.00 -31.95
C PHE A 6 -39.19 -25.66 -30.48
N THR A 7 -38.63 -26.56 -29.68
CA THR A 7 -38.21 -26.29 -28.31
C THR A 7 -36.84 -25.61 -28.34
N ASN A 8 -36.86 -24.30 -28.08
CA ASN A 8 -35.65 -23.49 -27.86
C ASN A 8 -35.11 -23.82 -26.47
N THR A 9 -34.13 -24.71 -26.40
CA THR A 9 -33.33 -24.92 -25.17
C THR A 9 -32.32 -23.81 -25.03
N PHE A 10 -32.71 -22.75 -24.33
CA PHE A 10 -31.74 -21.80 -23.77
C PHE A 10 -30.96 -22.54 -22.72
N THR A 11 -29.71 -22.93 -23.03
CA THR A 11 -28.71 -23.31 -22.07
C THR A 11 -28.32 -22.07 -21.30
N ASN A 12 -28.95 -21.83 -20.14
CA ASN A 12 -28.48 -20.91 -19.13
C ASN A 12 -27.16 -21.47 -18.59
N SER A 13 -26.03 -21.06 -19.18
CA SER A 13 -24.75 -21.11 -18.50
C SER A 13 -24.85 -20.13 -17.34
N SER A 14 -25.15 -20.61 -16.15
CA SER A 14 -25.09 -19.82 -14.92
C SER A 14 -23.62 -19.50 -14.65
N GLU A 15 -23.12 -18.43 -15.26
CA GLU A 15 -21.87 -17.80 -14.83
C GLU A 15 -22.06 -17.44 -13.35
N LYS A 16 -21.26 -18.06 -12.48
CA LYS A 16 -21.24 -17.67 -11.06
C LYS A 16 -20.90 -16.18 -11.00
N PRO A 17 -21.63 -15.39 -10.19
CA PRO A 17 -21.33 -13.98 -10.06
C PRO A 17 -19.87 -13.80 -9.63
N LEU A 18 -19.16 -12.83 -10.23
CA LEU A 18 -17.80 -12.48 -9.87
C LEU A 18 -17.76 -12.05 -8.41
N LYS A 19 -16.80 -12.58 -7.67
CA LYS A 19 -16.50 -12.09 -6.32
C LYS A 19 -15.68 -10.82 -6.43
N SER A 20 -16.25 -9.71 -5.98
CA SER A 20 -15.61 -8.40 -6.02
C SER A 20 -14.82 -8.12 -4.74
N PHE A 21 -13.59 -7.66 -4.91
CA PHE A 21 -12.67 -7.26 -3.87
C PHE A 21 -12.16 -5.84 -4.13
N LEU A 22 -11.71 -5.17 -3.08
CA LEU A 22 -10.96 -3.93 -3.17
C LEU A 22 -9.49 -4.25 -2.89
N PHE A 23 -8.62 -3.92 -3.84
CA PHE A 23 -7.17 -3.99 -3.67
C PHE A 23 -6.62 -2.57 -3.55
N ALA A 24 -6.04 -2.23 -2.41
CA ALA A 24 -5.40 -0.95 -2.17
C ALA A 24 -3.90 -1.14 -1.93
N SER A 25 -3.08 -0.34 -2.60
CA SER A 25 -1.63 -0.35 -2.46
C SER A 25 -1.11 1.02 -2.05
N ASP A 26 -0.15 1.06 -1.13
CA ASP A 26 0.72 2.23 -1.01
C ASP A 26 1.57 2.40 -2.28
N PHE A 27 2.24 3.55 -2.42
CA PHE A 27 3.03 3.90 -3.60
C PHE A 27 4.54 3.85 -3.32
N ASP A 28 5.05 4.76 -2.47
CA ASP A 28 6.48 4.88 -2.17
C ASP A 28 6.99 3.58 -1.54
N GLN A 29 8.13 3.06 -2.02
CA GLN A 29 8.76 1.81 -1.60
C GLN A 29 7.87 0.56 -1.70
N THR A 30 6.58 0.73 -2.02
CA THR A 30 5.62 -0.37 -2.26
C THR A 30 5.51 -0.72 -3.73
N LEU A 31 5.10 0.22 -4.59
CA LEU A 31 5.10 0.09 -6.06
C LEU A 31 6.38 0.64 -6.69
N THR A 32 7.19 1.34 -5.93
CA THR A 32 8.43 2.00 -6.35
C THR A 32 9.64 1.48 -5.58
N PHE A 33 10.83 1.79 -6.07
CA PHE A 33 12.10 1.59 -5.36
C PHE A 33 12.54 2.83 -4.59
N ASN A 34 11.98 4.00 -4.94
CA ASN A 34 12.35 5.28 -4.36
C ASN A 34 11.24 5.79 -3.44
N ASP A 35 11.58 6.80 -2.67
CA ASP A 35 10.65 7.62 -1.89
C ASP A 35 10.52 8.99 -2.56
N SER A 36 9.30 9.50 -2.68
CA SER A 36 8.98 10.76 -3.35
C SER A 36 9.68 11.97 -2.71
N GLY A 37 9.83 11.97 -1.40
CA GLY A 37 10.49 13.05 -0.67
C GLY A 37 11.99 13.13 -0.97
N TYR A 38 12.67 12.00 -1.10
CA TYR A 38 14.08 11.96 -1.48
C TYR A 38 14.29 12.46 -2.92
N VAL A 39 13.49 11.95 -3.87
CA VAL A 39 13.59 12.36 -5.27
C VAL A 39 13.29 13.85 -5.46
N LEU A 40 12.27 14.37 -4.73
CA LEU A 40 11.95 15.79 -4.75
C LEU A 40 13.08 16.63 -4.18
N SER A 41 13.66 16.22 -3.06
CA SER A 41 14.76 16.95 -2.40
C SER A 41 15.95 17.08 -3.33
N GLU A 42 16.36 16.00 -3.99
CA GLU A 42 17.42 16.01 -5.01
C GLU A 42 17.09 16.94 -6.17
N LEU A 43 15.85 16.87 -6.69
CA LEU A 43 15.40 17.68 -7.81
C LEU A 43 15.51 19.18 -7.54
N VAL A 44 15.13 19.62 -6.31
CA VAL A 44 15.13 21.03 -5.94
C VAL A 44 16.41 21.49 -5.25
N GLY A 45 17.44 20.63 -5.21
CA GLY A 45 18.76 20.94 -4.65
C GLY A 45 18.76 21.07 -3.12
N ILE A 46 17.89 20.33 -2.43
CA ILE A 46 17.94 20.15 -0.98
C ILE A 46 18.65 18.83 -0.69
N PRO A 47 19.72 18.83 0.14
CA PRO A 47 20.38 17.57 0.49
C PRO A 47 19.41 16.56 1.11
N THR A 48 19.45 15.31 0.63
CA THR A 48 18.58 14.24 1.14
C THR A 48 18.74 14.02 2.65
N ALA A 49 19.95 14.15 3.17
CA ALA A 49 20.23 14.10 4.60
C ALA A 49 19.50 15.20 5.40
N GLU A 50 19.28 16.38 4.80
CA GLU A 50 18.52 17.46 5.42
C GLU A 50 17.03 17.15 5.46
N PHE A 51 16.47 16.61 4.36
CA PHE A 51 15.08 16.11 4.35
C PHE A 51 14.89 15.04 5.42
N GLU A 52 15.76 14.04 5.47
CA GLU A 52 15.69 12.95 6.43
C GLU A 52 15.78 13.44 7.88
N ARG A 53 16.69 14.38 8.15
CA ARG A 53 16.84 14.98 9.47
C ARG A 53 15.55 15.70 9.91
N LYS A 54 14.94 16.48 9.00
CA LYS A 54 13.69 17.21 9.26
C LYS A 54 12.53 16.24 9.48
N ALA A 55 12.35 15.25 8.60
CA ALA A 55 11.28 14.24 8.68
C ALA A 55 11.39 13.43 9.99
N ARG A 56 12.57 12.87 10.29
CA ARG A 56 12.82 12.14 11.56
C ARG A 56 12.60 13.00 12.79
N GLY A 57 12.94 14.28 12.73
CA GLY A 57 12.70 15.23 13.83
C GLY A 57 11.22 15.38 14.13
N MET A 58 10.39 15.52 13.11
CA MET A 58 8.93 15.63 13.27
C MET A 58 8.32 14.31 13.77
N ALA A 59 8.73 13.19 13.23
CA ALA A 59 8.27 11.87 13.66
C ALA A 59 8.61 11.61 15.15
N LYS A 60 9.83 11.95 15.57
CA LYS A 60 10.28 11.80 16.97
C LYS A 60 9.46 12.64 17.97
N LEU A 61 9.02 13.81 17.55
CA LEU A 61 8.23 14.73 18.37
C LEU A 61 6.72 14.54 18.22
N ASN A 62 6.28 13.60 17.38
CA ASN A 62 4.87 13.39 17.02
C ASN A 62 4.17 14.68 16.54
N LEU A 63 4.90 15.54 15.82
CA LEU A 63 4.36 16.81 15.31
C LEU A 63 3.32 16.62 14.22
N VAL A 64 3.45 15.55 13.45
CA VAL A 64 2.53 15.16 12.38
C VAL A 64 2.29 13.65 12.45
N GLN A 65 1.18 13.18 11.89
CA GLN A 65 0.98 11.73 11.77
C GLN A 65 2.02 11.14 10.81
N GLN A 66 2.38 9.89 11.03
CA GLN A 66 3.39 9.17 10.24
C GLN A 66 3.02 9.16 8.75
N GLY A 67 3.98 9.55 7.91
CA GLY A 67 3.81 9.73 6.47
C GLY A 67 3.39 11.15 6.03
N ALA A 68 2.97 12.03 6.96
CA ALA A 68 2.59 13.40 6.63
C ALA A 68 3.77 14.39 6.63
N GLU A 69 5.00 13.93 6.91
CA GLU A 69 6.19 14.77 7.05
C GLU A 69 6.48 15.56 5.79
N LEU A 70 6.43 14.93 4.61
CA LEU A 70 6.66 15.62 3.34
C LEU A 70 5.60 16.71 3.12
N ALA A 71 4.33 16.42 3.32
CA ALA A 71 3.24 17.38 3.13
C ALA A 71 3.42 18.61 4.05
N TYR A 72 3.82 18.37 5.30
CA TYR A 72 4.11 19.44 6.25
C TYR A 72 5.30 20.30 5.80
N LEU A 73 6.41 19.69 5.36
CA LEU A 73 7.58 20.40 4.86
C LEU A 73 7.26 21.26 3.64
N LEU A 74 6.49 20.72 2.70
CA LEU A 74 6.08 21.44 1.49
C LEU A 74 5.27 22.71 1.79
N LEU A 75 4.49 22.70 2.87
CA LEU A 75 3.65 23.84 3.24
C LEU A 75 4.35 24.81 4.20
N HIS A 76 5.15 24.31 5.15
CA HIS A 76 5.62 25.11 6.30
C HIS A 76 7.12 25.34 6.32
N ASP A 77 7.95 24.44 5.78
CA ASP A 77 9.40 24.62 5.79
C ASP A 77 9.82 25.72 4.79
N PRO A 78 10.54 26.76 5.23
CA PRO A 78 10.91 27.89 4.35
C PRO A 78 11.70 27.46 3.11
N GLU A 79 12.57 26.45 3.23
CA GLU A 79 13.42 25.99 2.14
C GLU A 79 12.62 25.23 1.09
N PHE A 80 11.78 24.25 1.50
CA PHE A 80 10.89 23.52 0.59
C PHE A 80 9.86 24.47 -0.05
N ARG A 81 9.21 25.29 0.76
CA ARG A 81 8.18 26.24 0.30
C ARG A 81 8.70 27.25 -0.73
N SER A 82 9.95 27.70 -0.60
CA SER A 82 10.55 28.66 -1.56
C SER A 82 10.91 28.00 -2.89
N ARG A 83 11.33 26.72 -2.89
CA ARG A 83 11.88 26.03 -4.06
C ARG A 83 10.83 25.18 -4.79
N VAL A 84 9.91 24.53 -4.06
CA VAL A 84 8.97 23.57 -4.65
C VAL A 84 7.80 24.28 -5.33
N ARG A 85 7.44 23.78 -6.52
CA ARG A 85 6.27 24.18 -7.31
C ARG A 85 5.57 22.94 -7.80
N ARG A 86 4.32 23.09 -8.26
CA ARG A 86 3.50 22.01 -8.79
C ARG A 86 4.20 21.20 -9.89
N GLU A 87 4.87 21.88 -10.81
CA GLU A 87 5.62 21.22 -11.90
C GLU A 87 6.72 20.31 -11.41
N HIS A 88 7.37 20.64 -10.29
CA HIS A 88 8.40 19.76 -9.69
C HIS A 88 7.81 18.43 -9.24
N LEU A 89 6.56 18.41 -8.74
CA LEU A 89 5.90 17.18 -8.32
C LEU A 89 5.62 16.25 -9.50
N TYR A 90 5.19 16.77 -10.65
CA TYR A 90 5.07 15.98 -11.88
C TYR A 90 6.42 15.47 -12.37
N GLU A 91 7.45 16.30 -12.29
CA GLU A 91 8.81 15.89 -12.69
C GLU A 91 9.39 14.81 -11.78
N VAL A 92 9.08 14.85 -10.47
CA VAL A 92 9.44 13.77 -9.55
C VAL A 92 8.82 12.45 -9.99
N GLY A 93 7.52 12.44 -10.35
CA GLY A 93 6.85 11.24 -10.83
C GLY A 93 7.54 10.59 -12.03
N LYS A 94 8.04 11.41 -12.99
CA LYS A 94 8.81 10.92 -14.14
C LYS A 94 10.17 10.30 -13.77
N ARG A 95 10.74 10.70 -12.63
CA ARG A 95 12.05 10.21 -12.14
C ARG A 95 11.92 9.04 -11.17
N ILE A 96 10.72 8.81 -10.65
CA ILE A 96 10.47 7.66 -9.77
C ILE A 96 10.72 6.36 -10.53
N ARG A 97 11.47 5.47 -9.89
CA ARG A 97 11.76 4.15 -10.44
C ARG A 97 10.71 3.14 -9.96
N LEU A 98 9.82 2.76 -10.86
CA LEU A 98 8.77 1.78 -10.61
C LEU A 98 9.33 0.36 -10.47
N LYS A 99 8.70 -0.47 -9.63
CA LYS A 99 8.93 -1.93 -9.64
C LYS A 99 8.47 -2.53 -10.97
N GLN A 100 8.97 -3.71 -11.29
CA GLN A 100 8.62 -4.39 -12.54
C GLN A 100 7.15 -4.83 -12.52
N ASN A 101 6.53 -4.85 -13.70
CA ASN A 101 5.22 -5.47 -13.96
C ASN A 101 4.02 -4.86 -13.23
N ILE A 102 4.04 -3.57 -12.85
CA ILE A 102 2.86 -2.92 -12.23
C ILE A 102 1.66 -2.92 -13.20
N ALA A 103 1.89 -2.62 -14.49
CA ALA A 103 0.81 -2.65 -15.50
C ALA A 103 0.16 -4.04 -15.61
N LEU A 104 0.98 -5.09 -15.59
CA LEU A 104 0.49 -6.47 -15.61
C LEU A 104 -0.23 -6.84 -14.31
N LEU A 105 0.27 -6.38 -13.15
CA LEU A 105 -0.42 -6.55 -11.87
C LEU A 105 -1.81 -5.93 -11.91
N TYR A 106 -1.91 -4.68 -12.37
CA TYR A 106 -3.18 -3.98 -12.54
C TYR A 106 -4.16 -4.79 -13.42
N GLN A 107 -3.72 -5.20 -14.60
CA GLN A 107 -4.55 -5.99 -15.54
C GLN A 107 -5.00 -7.33 -14.95
N ILE A 108 -4.12 -8.04 -14.23
CA ILE A 108 -4.45 -9.33 -13.63
C ILE A 108 -5.50 -9.16 -12.52
N LEU A 109 -5.36 -8.17 -11.68
CA LEU A 109 -6.30 -7.90 -10.59
C LEU A 109 -7.68 -7.51 -11.12
N GLU A 110 -7.74 -6.65 -12.15
CA GLU A 110 -9.00 -6.19 -12.74
C GLU A 110 -9.76 -7.31 -13.49
N SER A 111 -9.05 -8.21 -14.20
CA SER A 111 -9.74 -9.15 -15.10
C SER A 111 -9.05 -10.51 -15.29
N GLY A 112 -7.89 -10.73 -14.68
CA GLY A 112 -7.05 -11.89 -14.97
C GLY A 112 -7.26 -13.11 -14.06
N ILE A 113 -8.07 -13.01 -13.01
CA ILE A 113 -8.30 -14.10 -12.03
C ILE A 113 -9.72 -14.65 -12.22
N PRO A 114 -9.89 -15.89 -12.73
CA PRO A 114 -11.21 -16.45 -13.01
C PRO A 114 -12.13 -16.47 -11.78
N GLY A 115 -13.31 -15.88 -11.90
CA GLY A 115 -14.32 -15.79 -10.83
C GLY A 115 -14.08 -14.69 -9.79
N TYR A 116 -13.04 -13.87 -9.97
CA TYR A 116 -12.67 -12.79 -9.08
C TYR A 116 -12.40 -11.50 -9.85
N HIS A 117 -12.75 -10.37 -9.24
CA HIS A 117 -12.43 -9.03 -9.69
C HIS A 117 -11.90 -8.24 -8.50
N PHE A 118 -10.78 -7.56 -8.67
CA PHE A 118 -10.19 -6.70 -7.66
C PHE A 118 -10.13 -5.27 -8.20
N ASP A 119 -10.96 -4.39 -7.67
CA ASP A 119 -10.86 -2.95 -7.92
C ASP A 119 -9.52 -2.43 -7.40
N PHE A 120 -8.59 -2.04 -8.27
CA PHE A 120 -7.24 -1.63 -7.90
C PHE A 120 -7.18 -0.13 -7.59
N TYR A 121 -6.68 0.23 -6.40
CA TYR A 121 -6.47 1.60 -5.96
C TYR A 121 -5.08 1.83 -5.41
N VAL A 122 -4.58 3.06 -5.56
CA VAL A 122 -3.34 3.54 -4.92
C VAL A 122 -3.70 4.56 -3.85
N LEU A 123 -3.32 4.28 -2.59
CA LEU A 123 -3.53 5.14 -1.41
C LEU A 123 -2.18 5.49 -0.80
N SER A 124 -1.68 6.71 -1.02
CA SER A 124 -0.34 7.09 -0.58
C SER A 124 -0.28 8.46 0.07
N ALA A 125 0.69 8.62 0.97
CA ALA A 125 1.04 9.90 1.57
C ALA A 125 1.75 10.84 0.58
N ALA A 126 2.30 10.33 -0.51
CA ALA A 126 2.94 11.10 -1.57
C ALA A 126 1.96 12.10 -2.20
N PRO A 127 2.45 13.24 -2.74
CA PRO A 127 1.63 14.15 -3.52
C PRO A 127 0.94 13.45 -4.69
N VAL A 128 -0.34 13.73 -4.92
CA VAL A 128 -1.12 13.08 -5.97
C VAL A 128 -0.52 13.28 -7.35
N GLU A 129 0.10 14.43 -7.62
CA GLU A 129 0.77 14.74 -8.87
C GLU A 129 1.95 13.81 -9.16
N VAL A 130 2.71 13.46 -8.11
CA VAL A 130 3.84 12.50 -8.22
C VAL A 130 3.31 11.14 -8.67
N ILE A 131 2.28 10.64 -8.00
CA ILE A 131 1.73 9.32 -8.26
C ILE A 131 1.10 9.25 -9.65
N GLN A 132 0.29 10.25 -10.02
CA GLN A 132 -0.36 10.33 -11.32
C GLN A 132 0.65 10.39 -12.46
N SER A 133 1.73 11.17 -12.29
CA SER A 133 2.79 11.27 -13.28
C SER A 133 3.60 9.96 -13.42
N ALA A 134 3.87 9.28 -12.31
CA ALA A 134 4.62 8.02 -12.33
C ALA A 134 3.83 6.85 -12.92
N LEU A 135 2.51 6.83 -12.71
CA LEU A 135 1.61 5.75 -13.14
C LEU A 135 0.79 6.12 -14.38
N GLU A 136 1.18 7.19 -15.09
CA GLU A 136 0.51 7.62 -16.31
C GLU A 136 0.40 6.47 -17.32
N GLY A 137 -0.80 6.23 -17.85
CA GLY A 137 -1.08 5.12 -18.78
C GLY A 137 -1.10 3.72 -18.13
N ILE A 138 -0.88 3.59 -16.81
CA ILE A 138 -0.91 2.31 -16.09
C ILE A 138 -2.15 2.22 -15.20
N VAL A 139 -2.37 3.23 -14.36
CA VAL A 139 -3.52 3.29 -13.44
C VAL A 139 -4.34 4.54 -13.72
N PRO A 140 -5.67 4.43 -13.86
CA PRO A 140 -6.53 5.60 -14.06
C PRO A 140 -6.43 6.61 -12.91
N HIS A 141 -6.46 7.91 -13.23
CA HIS A 141 -6.31 8.97 -12.23
C HIS A 141 -7.35 8.91 -11.11
N ASN A 142 -8.58 8.48 -11.42
CA ASN A 142 -9.66 8.30 -10.43
C ASN A 142 -9.47 7.07 -9.51
N HIS A 143 -8.42 6.27 -9.71
CA HIS A 143 -7.99 5.18 -8.84
C HIS A 143 -6.75 5.55 -8.02
N ILE A 144 -6.29 6.80 -8.08
CA ILE A 144 -5.11 7.29 -7.39
C ILE A 144 -5.49 8.35 -6.36
N PHE A 145 -5.19 8.08 -5.10
CA PHE A 145 -5.45 8.94 -3.96
C PHE A 145 -4.15 9.22 -3.22
N GLY A 146 -3.64 10.43 -3.39
CA GLY A 146 -2.45 10.95 -2.73
C GLY A 146 -2.78 12.10 -1.81
N THR A 147 -1.74 12.76 -1.29
CA THR A 147 -1.90 14.05 -0.62
C THR A 147 -2.21 15.12 -1.67
N GLU A 148 -3.30 15.86 -1.47
CA GLU A 148 -3.79 16.88 -2.38
C GLU A 148 -3.49 18.28 -1.87
N PHE A 149 -3.03 19.15 -2.77
CA PHE A 149 -2.71 20.53 -2.47
C PHE A 149 -3.56 21.52 -3.27
N ARG A 150 -3.79 22.69 -2.67
CA ARG A 150 -4.19 23.89 -3.40
C ARG A 150 -2.95 24.66 -3.79
N TYR A 151 -2.93 25.20 -4.99
CA TYR A 151 -1.81 25.96 -5.54
C TYR A 151 -2.21 27.40 -5.81
N LYS A 152 -1.26 28.30 -5.66
CA LYS A 152 -1.32 29.67 -6.18
C LYS A 152 -1.09 29.64 -7.68
N GLU A 153 -1.42 30.75 -8.37
CA GLU A 153 -1.12 30.93 -9.80
C GLU A 153 0.36 30.71 -10.15
N SER A 154 1.26 31.02 -9.22
CA SER A 154 2.71 30.80 -9.34
C SER A 154 3.12 29.31 -9.24
N GLY A 155 2.20 28.39 -9.07
CA GLY A 155 2.48 26.97 -8.82
C GLY A 155 2.96 26.65 -7.39
N GLN A 156 3.07 27.67 -6.50
CA GLN A 156 3.44 27.48 -5.10
C GLN A 156 2.27 26.82 -4.32
N ILE A 157 2.60 25.88 -3.44
CA ILE A 157 1.62 25.26 -2.54
C ILE A 157 1.05 26.32 -1.59
N GLU A 158 -0.27 26.42 -1.54
CA GLU A 158 -1.01 27.35 -0.69
C GLU A 158 -1.53 26.66 0.57
N SER A 159 -2.13 25.47 0.40
CA SER A 159 -2.70 24.69 1.51
C SER A 159 -2.79 23.21 1.16
N ILE A 160 -2.89 22.39 2.20
CA ILE A 160 -3.23 20.96 2.06
C ILE A 160 -4.76 20.86 2.03
N LEU A 161 -5.31 20.20 1.00
CA LEU A 161 -6.73 19.89 0.89
C LEU A 161 -7.07 18.56 1.53
N ARG A 162 -6.22 17.56 1.30
CA ARG A 162 -6.35 16.21 1.86
C ARG A 162 -4.95 15.65 2.12
N CYS A 163 -4.76 14.99 3.26
CA CYS A 163 -3.54 14.25 3.56
C CYS A 163 -3.86 12.76 3.68
N THR A 164 -3.38 11.96 2.73
CA THR A 164 -3.61 10.51 2.65
C THR A 164 -2.46 9.75 3.33
N ALA A 165 -2.22 10.07 4.62
CA ALA A 165 -1.21 9.44 5.47
C ALA A 165 -1.86 8.88 6.74
N GLY A 166 -1.34 7.81 7.30
CA GLY A 166 -1.81 7.24 8.55
C GLY A 166 -3.33 7.01 8.57
N TYR A 167 -4.05 7.73 9.45
CA TYR A 167 -5.53 7.67 9.50
C TYR A 167 -6.21 8.24 8.25
N GLY A 168 -5.55 9.09 7.47
CA GLY A 168 -6.05 9.55 6.18
C GLY A 168 -6.22 8.42 5.16
N LYS A 169 -5.33 7.40 5.20
CA LYS A 169 -5.49 6.18 4.40
C LYS A 169 -6.69 5.36 4.85
N VAL A 170 -6.95 5.26 6.16
CA VAL A 170 -8.13 4.57 6.70
C VAL A 170 -9.42 5.23 6.21
N ALA A 171 -9.52 6.55 6.35
CA ALA A 171 -10.71 7.30 5.93
C ALA A 171 -10.98 7.15 4.42
N MET A 172 -9.90 7.20 3.60
CA MET A 172 -10.03 7.01 2.16
C MET A 172 -10.46 5.59 1.79
N LEU A 173 -9.92 4.59 2.48
CA LEU A 173 -10.30 3.20 2.27
C LEU A 173 -11.77 2.95 2.61
N ASP A 174 -12.26 3.49 3.74
CA ASP A 174 -13.66 3.38 4.15
C ASP A 174 -14.60 4.10 3.15
N GLU A 175 -14.18 5.25 2.61
CA GLU A 175 -14.91 5.96 1.56
C GLU A 175 -15.05 5.11 0.30
N LEU A 176 -13.94 4.53 -0.19
CA LEU A 176 -13.93 3.63 -1.35
C LEU A 176 -14.77 2.37 -1.12
N GLN A 177 -14.64 1.76 0.05
CA GLN A 177 -15.42 0.58 0.45
C GLN A 177 -16.92 0.86 0.38
N ALA A 178 -17.35 2.01 0.91
CA ALA A 178 -18.75 2.43 0.90
C ALA A 178 -19.24 2.72 -0.53
N GLN A 179 -18.46 3.44 -1.33
CA GLN A 179 -18.79 3.76 -2.72
C GLN A 179 -18.92 2.51 -3.60
N ARG A 180 -18.04 1.52 -3.40
CA ARG A 180 -18.03 0.26 -4.14
C ARG A 180 -18.96 -0.81 -3.56
N GLN A 181 -19.53 -0.58 -2.38
CA GLN A 181 -20.38 -1.54 -1.66
C GLN A 181 -19.70 -2.90 -1.45
N ILE A 182 -18.40 -2.87 -1.14
CA ILE A 182 -17.58 -4.07 -0.92
C ILE A 182 -17.58 -4.41 0.58
N GLY A 183 -17.70 -5.70 0.91
CA GLY A 183 -17.61 -6.19 2.28
C GLY A 183 -16.23 -5.89 2.91
N PRO A 184 -16.16 -5.61 4.22
CA PRO A 184 -14.88 -5.30 4.87
C PRO A 184 -13.87 -6.44 4.83
N ASP A 185 -14.33 -7.69 4.78
CA ASP A 185 -13.56 -8.92 4.61
C ASP A 185 -13.04 -9.12 3.17
N HIS A 186 -13.55 -8.35 2.21
CA HIS A 186 -13.12 -8.36 0.81
C HIS A 186 -12.11 -7.25 0.48
N ILE A 187 -11.36 -6.78 1.45
CA ILE A 187 -10.31 -5.77 1.26
C ILE A 187 -8.94 -6.43 1.33
N THR A 188 -8.08 -6.13 0.37
CA THR A 188 -6.65 -6.45 0.38
C THR A 188 -5.86 -5.15 0.42
N TYR A 189 -4.95 -5.00 1.38
CA TYR A 189 -4.08 -3.84 1.51
C TYR A 189 -2.60 -4.24 1.44
N VAL A 190 -1.81 -3.48 0.68
CA VAL A 190 -0.36 -3.68 0.52
C VAL A 190 0.38 -2.41 0.89
N GLY A 191 1.44 -2.52 1.72
CA GLY A 191 2.26 -1.37 2.11
C GLY A 191 3.62 -1.80 2.68
N ASP A 192 4.49 -0.83 2.90
CA ASP A 192 5.88 -1.07 3.33
C ASP A 192 6.26 -0.42 4.66
N GLY A 193 5.53 0.61 5.09
CA GLY A 193 6.01 1.55 6.09
C GLY A 193 5.09 1.82 7.28
N SER A 194 5.56 2.69 8.15
CA SER A 194 4.84 3.10 9.37
C SER A 194 3.53 3.83 9.06
N SER A 195 3.42 4.48 7.91
CA SER A 195 2.18 5.14 7.45
C SER A 195 1.06 4.15 7.15
N ASP A 196 1.38 2.84 6.99
CA ASP A 196 0.44 1.78 6.64
C ASP A 196 -0.09 1.02 7.84
N VAL A 197 0.57 1.14 9.00
CA VAL A 197 0.23 0.37 10.20
C VAL A 197 -1.24 0.55 10.58
N HIS A 198 -1.74 1.78 10.58
CA HIS A 198 -3.14 2.06 10.96
C HIS A 198 -4.14 1.44 9.99
N VAL A 199 -3.91 1.56 8.68
CA VAL A 199 -4.81 0.97 7.69
C VAL A 199 -4.70 -0.55 7.66
N MET A 200 -3.52 -1.15 7.88
CA MET A 200 -3.38 -2.60 8.00
C MET A 200 -4.11 -3.15 9.23
N LEU A 201 -4.00 -2.49 10.39
CA LEU A 201 -4.75 -2.86 11.58
C LEU A 201 -6.26 -2.77 11.35
N HIS A 202 -6.72 -1.69 10.70
CA HIS A 202 -8.11 -1.48 10.35
C HIS A 202 -8.67 -2.58 9.42
N VAL A 203 -7.89 -2.99 8.43
CA VAL A 203 -8.25 -4.10 7.52
C VAL A 203 -8.26 -5.43 8.26
N ASN A 204 -7.24 -5.70 9.10
CA ASN A 204 -7.10 -6.96 9.81
C ASN A 204 -8.24 -7.23 10.82
N VAL A 205 -8.68 -6.21 11.57
CA VAL A 205 -9.77 -6.38 12.57
C VAL A 205 -11.14 -6.62 11.92
N ARG A 206 -11.22 -6.46 10.60
CA ARG A 206 -12.42 -6.68 9.80
C ARG A 206 -12.29 -7.89 8.85
N ASP A 207 -11.36 -8.79 9.16
CA ASP A 207 -11.05 -10.02 8.43
C ASP A 207 -10.50 -9.84 7.01
N GLY A 208 -10.21 -8.60 6.56
CA GLY A 208 -9.54 -8.31 5.31
C GLY A 208 -8.10 -8.84 5.27
N PHE A 209 -7.44 -8.74 4.14
CA PHE A 209 -6.12 -9.32 3.90
C PHE A 209 -5.04 -8.24 3.77
N THR A 210 -3.89 -8.42 4.44
CA THR A 210 -2.80 -7.43 4.45
C THR A 210 -1.47 -8.05 4.10
N ILE A 211 -0.69 -7.33 3.28
CA ILE A 211 0.63 -7.76 2.80
C ILE A 211 1.64 -6.65 3.09
N ALA A 212 2.68 -6.97 3.83
CA ALA A 212 3.87 -6.12 3.94
C ALA A 212 4.84 -6.44 2.79
N VAL A 213 5.43 -5.40 2.19
CA VAL A 213 6.49 -5.54 1.18
C VAL A 213 7.84 -5.03 1.70
N SER A 214 8.00 -5.05 3.02
CA SER A 214 9.18 -4.60 3.75
C SER A 214 9.46 -5.54 4.93
N GLU A 215 10.74 -5.70 5.28
CA GLU A 215 11.17 -6.42 6.48
C GLU A 215 11.05 -5.58 7.76
N ALA A 216 10.66 -4.31 7.64
CA ALA A 216 10.53 -3.43 8.79
C ALA A 216 9.59 -4.05 9.83
N LYS A 217 10.11 -4.25 11.06
CA LYS A 217 9.45 -4.99 12.13
C LYS A 217 8.03 -4.51 12.43
N HIS A 218 7.81 -3.20 12.43
CA HIS A 218 6.52 -2.59 12.75
C HIS A 218 5.42 -2.87 11.72
N VAL A 219 5.80 -3.17 10.46
CA VAL A 219 4.85 -3.52 9.38
C VAL A 219 4.69 -5.02 9.28
N SER A 220 5.81 -5.76 9.25
CA SER A 220 5.81 -7.22 9.12
C SER A 220 5.10 -7.94 10.29
N GLN A 221 5.06 -7.33 11.48
CA GLN A 221 4.30 -7.86 12.63
C GLN A 221 2.79 -7.63 12.53
N VAL A 222 2.36 -6.64 11.78
CA VAL A 222 0.94 -6.29 11.62
C VAL A 222 0.35 -7.00 10.40
N ALA A 223 1.08 -7.09 9.30
CA ALA A 223 0.59 -7.73 8.08
C ALA A 223 0.37 -9.23 8.25
N LYS A 224 -0.67 -9.77 7.61
CA LYS A 224 -0.92 -11.22 7.54
C LYS A 224 0.15 -11.98 6.75
N ARG A 225 0.76 -11.33 5.76
CA ARG A 225 1.85 -11.88 4.94
C ARG A 225 2.93 -10.83 4.70
N THR A 226 4.16 -11.28 4.52
CA THR A 226 5.29 -10.43 4.09
C THR A 226 5.87 -11.00 2.80
N ILE A 227 6.05 -10.15 1.78
CA ILE A 227 6.57 -10.50 0.46
C ILE A 227 7.69 -9.54 0.09
N LEU A 228 8.87 -10.06 -0.12
CA LEU A 228 10.03 -9.28 -0.54
C LEU A 228 10.32 -9.57 -2.01
N SER A 229 10.16 -8.57 -2.87
CA SER A 229 10.41 -8.71 -4.31
C SER A 229 10.63 -7.36 -4.97
N SER A 230 11.45 -7.35 -6.02
CA SER A 230 11.58 -6.24 -6.96
C SER A 230 10.47 -6.22 -8.04
N ASN A 231 9.65 -7.28 -8.09
CA ASN A 231 8.57 -7.45 -9.03
C ASN A 231 7.21 -7.31 -8.34
N ALA A 232 6.39 -6.38 -8.81
CA ALA A 232 5.07 -6.10 -8.22
C ALA A 232 4.13 -7.32 -8.27
N LEU A 233 4.30 -8.22 -9.24
CA LEU A 233 3.48 -9.45 -9.33
C LEU A 233 3.62 -10.40 -8.15
N ALA A 234 4.70 -10.28 -7.35
CA ALA A 234 4.93 -11.17 -6.23
C ALA A 234 3.80 -11.14 -5.18
N VAL A 235 3.07 -10.01 -5.06
CA VAL A 235 1.93 -9.88 -4.15
C VAL A 235 0.73 -10.76 -4.56
N LEU A 236 0.68 -11.20 -5.82
CA LEU A 236 -0.38 -12.12 -6.27
C LEU A 236 -0.25 -13.50 -5.62
N ALA A 237 0.96 -13.96 -5.30
CA ALA A 237 1.14 -15.30 -4.73
C ALA A 237 0.33 -15.50 -3.43
N PRO A 238 0.45 -14.65 -2.39
CA PRO A 238 -0.38 -14.77 -1.20
C PRO A 238 -1.87 -14.47 -1.45
N ILE A 239 -2.22 -13.60 -2.39
CA ILE A 239 -3.62 -13.33 -2.74
C ILE A 239 -4.25 -14.60 -3.34
N LEU A 240 -3.57 -15.25 -4.28
CA LEU A 240 -4.06 -16.49 -4.90
C LEU A 240 -4.13 -17.65 -3.90
N GLU A 241 -3.16 -17.73 -2.95
CA GLU A 241 -3.12 -18.78 -1.92
C GLU A 241 -4.18 -18.54 -0.84
N ASP A 242 -4.23 -17.36 -0.22
CA ASP A 242 -4.98 -17.11 1.02
C ASP A 242 -6.38 -16.49 0.77
N VAL A 243 -6.59 -15.76 -0.35
CA VAL A 243 -7.88 -15.13 -0.67
C VAL A 243 -8.66 -15.93 -1.73
N VAL A 244 -7.98 -16.38 -2.77
CA VAL A 244 -8.59 -17.15 -3.87
C VAL A 244 -8.61 -18.64 -3.57
N HIS A 245 -7.79 -19.10 -2.60
CA HIS A 245 -7.66 -20.50 -2.16
C HIS A 245 -7.19 -21.47 -3.26
N TRP A 246 -6.24 -21.01 -4.09
CA TRP A 246 -5.56 -21.89 -5.01
C TRP A 246 -4.40 -22.62 -4.34
N ASP A 247 -4.16 -23.85 -4.76
CA ASP A 247 -2.96 -24.59 -4.39
C ASP A 247 -1.71 -24.04 -5.11
N ARG A 248 -0.54 -24.39 -4.60
CA ARG A 248 0.75 -23.89 -5.11
C ARG A 248 1.05 -24.34 -6.54
N LEU A 249 0.56 -25.50 -6.96
CA LEU A 249 0.75 -25.98 -8.32
C LEU A 249 0.01 -25.07 -9.29
N ARG A 250 -1.27 -24.84 -9.04
CA ARG A 250 -2.10 -23.94 -9.84
C ARG A 250 -1.56 -22.52 -9.89
N ILE A 251 -1.02 -22.03 -8.78
CA ILE A 251 -0.38 -20.69 -8.73
C ILE A 251 0.86 -20.67 -9.62
N ARG A 252 1.72 -21.69 -9.60
CA ARG A 252 2.88 -21.79 -10.50
C ARG A 252 2.45 -21.80 -11.97
N GLU A 253 1.51 -22.63 -12.34
CA GLU A 253 0.94 -22.70 -13.69
C GLU A 253 0.36 -21.35 -14.15
N PHE A 254 -0.29 -20.64 -13.23
CA PHE A 254 -0.82 -19.29 -13.49
C PHE A 254 0.27 -18.30 -13.85
N PHE A 255 1.41 -18.28 -13.13
CA PHE A 255 2.55 -17.43 -13.45
C PHE A 255 3.24 -17.89 -14.74
N GLU A 256 3.45 -19.18 -14.93
CA GLU A 256 4.10 -19.75 -16.12
C GLU A 256 3.32 -19.47 -17.40
N SER A 257 1.98 -19.53 -17.36
CA SER A 257 1.11 -19.18 -18.49
C SER A 257 1.24 -17.71 -18.93
N ARG A 258 1.86 -16.87 -18.08
CA ARG A 258 2.14 -15.45 -18.33
C ARG A 258 3.63 -15.16 -18.57
N GLY A 259 4.41 -16.20 -18.82
CA GLY A 259 5.85 -16.09 -19.06
C GLY A 259 6.68 -15.77 -17.82
N MET A 260 6.12 -15.99 -16.61
CA MET A 260 6.79 -15.76 -15.32
C MET A 260 7.08 -17.11 -14.65
N GLN A 261 8.29 -17.26 -14.13
CA GLN A 261 8.67 -18.44 -13.36
C GLN A 261 8.93 -18.08 -11.91
N ILE A 262 8.26 -18.76 -10.98
CA ILE A 262 8.56 -18.66 -9.55
C ILE A 262 9.77 -19.56 -9.27
N GLN A 263 10.96 -18.96 -9.20
CA GLN A 263 12.21 -19.67 -8.93
C GLN A 263 12.30 -20.14 -7.48
N GLU A 264 12.00 -19.24 -6.53
CA GLU A 264 12.02 -19.51 -5.11
C GLU A 264 10.70 -19.07 -4.48
N TRP A 265 10.15 -19.92 -3.65
CA TRP A 265 8.98 -19.61 -2.84
C TRP A 265 9.12 -20.31 -1.49
N GLU A 266 9.87 -19.67 -0.62
CA GLU A 266 10.00 -20.10 0.77
C GLU A 266 9.05 -19.27 1.64
N ARG A 267 8.20 -19.97 2.38
CA ARG A 267 7.38 -19.35 3.41
C ARG A 267 8.18 -19.33 4.72
N VAL A 268 9.00 -18.31 4.91
CA VAL A 268 9.65 -18.07 6.19
C VAL A 268 8.65 -17.38 7.10
N ARG A 269 8.11 -18.12 8.08
CA ARG A 269 7.43 -17.51 9.22
C ARG A 269 8.52 -17.04 10.17
N THR A 270 8.76 -15.76 10.23
CA THR A 270 9.56 -15.16 11.29
C THR A 270 8.64 -14.96 12.49
N ASP A 271 8.65 -15.92 13.43
CA ASP A 271 7.96 -15.76 14.70
C ASP A 271 8.78 -14.82 15.58
N TRP A 272 8.32 -13.60 15.79
CA TRP A 272 8.89 -12.68 16.75
C TRP A 272 8.34 -13.00 18.14
N ILE A 273 9.09 -13.80 18.92
CA ILE A 273 8.68 -14.18 20.28
C ILE A 273 9.42 -13.28 21.27
N THR A 274 8.68 -12.51 22.05
CA THR A 274 9.21 -11.77 23.20
C THR A 274 8.77 -12.49 24.46
N LEU A 275 9.71 -13.15 25.13
CA LEU A 275 9.48 -13.76 26.43
C LEU A 275 9.85 -12.76 27.52
N ARG A 276 8.97 -12.59 28.50
CA ARG A 276 9.29 -11.91 29.75
C ARG A 276 9.34 -12.96 30.86
N ALA A 277 10.26 -12.78 31.82
CA ALA A 277 10.23 -13.55 33.03
C ALA A 277 8.86 -13.38 33.70
N ALA A 278 8.25 -14.49 34.15
CA ALA A 278 7.08 -14.38 35.00
C ALA A 278 7.50 -13.56 36.23
N THR A 279 6.81 -12.45 36.47
CA THR A 279 6.95 -11.77 37.76
C THR A 279 6.37 -12.72 38.78
N THR A 280 7.25 -13.45 39.50
CA THR A 280 6.89 -14.06 40.77
C THR A 280 6.57 -12.90 41.70
N ASP A 281 5.30 -12.79 42.06
CA ASP A 281 4.88 -11.90 43.15
C ASP A 281 5.76 -12.19 44.38
N ALA A 282 6.32 -11.11 44.86
CA ALA A 282 6.83 -10.96 46.24
C ALA A 282 7.90 -11.92 46.73
N ALA A 283 9.16 -11.57 46.49
CA ALA A 283 10.06 -11.56 47.62
C ALA A 283 10.57 -10.11 47.78
N VAL A 284 10.00 -9.42 48.72
CA VAL A 284 10.61 -8.25 49.36
C VAL A 284 11.98 -8.67 49.80
N VAL A 285 13.00 -8.31 49.05
CA VAL A 285 14.38 -8.41 49.54
C VAL A 285 14.53 -7.25 50.51
N PRO A 286 14.79 -7.51 51.81
CA PRO A 286 15.07 -6.42 52.73
C PRO A 286 16.36 -5.72 52.30
N ASP A 287 16.33 -4.42 52.26
CA ASP A 287 17.49 -3.55 52.14
C ASP A 287 18.55 -3.93 53.16
N MET A 288 19.60 -4.58 52.68
CA MET A 288 20.87 -4.63 53.39
C MET A 288 21.71 -3.42 52.95
N VAL A 289 21.28 -2.24 53.35
CA VAL A 289 22.17 -1.08 53.43
C VAL A 289 22.64 -0.97 54.86
N ASN A 290 23.98 -0.93 55.02
CA ASN A 290 24.80 -0.61 56.16
C ASN A 290 25.39 -1.83 56.94
N ALA A 291 26.57 -2.19 56.55
CA ALA A 291 27.69 -2.40 57.47
C ALA A 291 29.03 -2.32 56.72
N LEU A 292 29.77 -1.26 57.04
CA LEU A 292 31.20 -0.94 56.85
C LEU A 292 31.56 -0.23 55.57
#